data_c5fadf9ec5f824c3375806c501814d71
#
_entry.id   c5fadf9ec5f824c3375806c501814d71
#
_cell.length_a   1.000
_cell.length_b   1.000
_cell.length_c   1.000
_cell.angle_alpha   90.00
_cell.angle_beta   90.00
_cell.angle_gamma   90.00
#
_symmetry.space_group_name_H-M   'P 1'
#
loop_
_entity.id
_entity.type
_entity.pdbx_description
1 polymer ?
#
loop_
_entity_poly.entity_id
_entity_poly.type
_entity_poly.pdbx_seq_one_letter_code
_entity_poly.pdbx_strand_id
1 'polypeptide(L)'
;MQEVYLCLDVGGTEIKAAPLDKRGNFLAPVRHFPAMAGADRQTLLENFGWIFSSICPENAVPIEIDLAFPGPFDYKNGICLLQGLDKYDALYGCNLRRAFSEISGLLEQKIQFINDAAAFALGEMAFGQATQAGRALFVAVGTGCGSAFGVNGFLAEEGTPGVPPNGYFYNAPFRDSCVDDYISRRGLEKLSGEMLGVPLDGRALAERIAAGDERAKACFRCFGEQLCDALQPQIEAFCPDTLCM
;
A
#
# COMPACT_ATOMS: atom_id res chain seq x y z
N MET A 1 3.75 22.67 23.70
CA MET A 1 3.91 22.36 22.26
C MET A 1 2.83 21.35 21.86
N GLN A 2 2.31 21.42 20.65
CA GLN A 2 1.29 20.50 20.18
C GLN A 2 1.90 19.13 19.89
N GLU A 3 1.31 18.07 20.40
CA GLU A 3 1.71 16.69 20.09
C GLU A 3 1.21 16.31 18.69
N VAL A 4 2.08 15.68 17.89
CA VAL A 4 1.76 15.27 16.53
C VAL A 4 2.21 13.85 16.23
N TYR A 5 1.45 13.17 15.38
CA TYR A 5 1.79 11.92 14.72
C TYR A 5 2.32 12.24 13.32
N LEU A 6 3.47 11.69 12.95
CA LEU A 6 4.01 11.81 11.60
C LEU A 6 3.62 10.57 10.82
N CYS A 7 2.67 10.70 9.89
CA CYS A 7 2.14 9.57 9.13
C CYS A 7 2.68 9.57 7.71
N LEU A 8 3.18 8.42 7.26
CA LEU A 8 3.77 8.23 5.94
C LEU A 8 3.13 7.05 5.21
N ASP A 9 2.77 7.27 3.94
CA ASP A 9 2.44 6.22 2.95
C ASP A 9 3.66 6.05 2.03
N VAL A 10 4.38 4.94 2.21
CA VAL A 10 5.67 4.69 1.55
C VAL A 10 5.46 3.86 0.29
N GLY A 11 5.43 4.52 -0.86
CA GLY A 11 5.41 3.87 -2.17
C GLY A 11 6.81 3.67 -2.77
N GLY A 12 6.89 2.94 -3.87
CA GLY A 12 8.16 2.71 -4.57
C GLY A 12 8.65 3.91 -5.41
N THR A 13 7.76 4.83 -5.77
CA THR A 13 8.08 6.02 -6.58
C THR A 13 7.97 7.28 -5.73
N GLU A 14 6.98 7.35 -4.87
CA GLU A 14 6.62 8.52 -4.08
C GLU A 14 6.30 8.11 -2.64
N ILE A 15 6.63 8.98 -1.70
CA ILE A 15 6.19 8.91 -0.30
C ILE A 15 5.23 10.06 -0.06
N LYS A 16 4.00 9.76 0.40
CA LYS A 16 3.06 10.76 0.87
C LYS A 16 3.18 10.88 2.39
N ALA A 17 3.23 12.09 2.90
CA ALA A 17 3.41 12.27 4.33
C ALA A 17 2.66 13.50 4.84
N ALA A 18 2.14 13.42 6.07
CA ALA A 18 1.46 14.49 6.75
C ALA A 18 1.54 14.37 8.27
N PRO A 19 1.50 15.47 9.01
CA PRO A 19 1.31 15.46 10.45
C PRO A 19 -0.18 15.38 10.79
N LEU A 20 -0.55 14.52 11.72
CA LEU A 20 -1.93 14.34 12.21
C LEU A 20 -2.00 14.62 13.72
N ASP A 21 -3.20 15.00 14.19
CA ASP A 21 -3.52 15.00 15.62
C ASP A 21 -3.97 13.60 16.09
N LYS A 22 -4.17 13.43 17.38
CA LYS A 22 -4.63 12.17 17.99
C LYS A 22 -6.04 11.73 17.55
N ARG A 23 -6.77 12.58 16.84
CA ARG A 23 -8.11 12.28 16.30
C ARG A 23 -8.05 11.91 14.81
N GLY A 24 -6.86 11.89 14.22
CA GLY A 24 -6.67 11.65 12.80
C GLY A 24 -6.92 12.87 11.90
N ASN A 25 -7.06 14.08 12.46
CA ASN A 25 -7.19 15.29 11.64
C ASN A 25 -5.82 15.72 11.12
N PHE A 26 -5.77 16.07 9.83
CA PHE A 26 -4.57 16.65 9.23
C PHE A 26 -4.26 18.03 9.84
N LEU A 27 -3.06 18.20 10.33
CA LEU A 27 -2.55 19.48 10.85
C LEU A 27 -1.88 20.34 9.77
N ALA A 28 -1.52 19.72 8.65
CA ALA A 28 -1.05 20.36 7.43
C ALA A 28 -1.45 19.51 6.21
N PRO A 29 -1.46 20.08 4.99
CA PRO A 29 -1.72 19.32 3.78
C PRO A 29 -0.74 18.16 3.60
N VAL A 30 -1.23 17.07 2.97
CA VAL A 30 -0.37 15.96 2.55
C VAL A 30 0.70 16.48 1.60
N ARG A 31 1.94 16.14 1.87
CA ARG A 31 3.10 16.45 1.04
C ARG A 31 3.60 15.21 0.34
N HIS A 32 4.15 15.43 -0.84
CA HIS A 32 4.66 14.39 -1.73
C HIS A 32 6.17 14.51 -1.81
N PHE A 33 6.86 13.40 -1.62
CA PHE A 33 8.32 13.32 -1.61
C PHE A 33 8.79 12.21 -2.55
N PRO A 34 9.94 12.36 -3.24
CA PRO A 34 10.50 11.27 -4.02
C PRO A 34 10.89 10.11 -3.09
N ALA A 35 10.50 8.90 -3.46
CA ALA A 35 10.81 7.71 -2.66
C ALA A 35 12.30 7.35 -2.67
N MET A 36 13.00 7.69 -3.75
CA MET A 36 14.42 7.35 -3.98
C MET A 36 14.72 5.85 -3.82
N ALA A 37 13.73 4.99 -4.08
CA ALA A 37 13.73 3.58 -3.69
C ALA A 37 14.90 2.74 -4.23
N GLY A 38 15.57 3.20 -5.29
CA GLY A 38 16.79 2.58 -5.86
C GLY A 38 18.12 3.13 -5.31
N ALA A 39 18.07 4.08 -4.34
CA ALA A 39 19.27 4.66 -3.77
C ALA A 39 19.97 3.71 -2.77
N ASP A 40 21.20 4.05 -2.40
CA ASP A 40 21.90 3.35 -1.33
C ASP A 40 21.25 3.57 0.05
N ARG A 41 21.61 2.71 1.01
CA ARG A 41 21.02 2.72 2.37
C ARG A 41 21.14 4.07 3.07
N GLN A 42 22.29 4.72 2.99
CA GLN A 42 22.52 5.98 3.68
C GLN A 42 21.62 7.08 3.10
N THR A 43 21.59 7.20 1.79
CA THR A 43 20.73 8.16 1.08
C THR A 43 19.25 7.94 1.41
N LEU A 44 18.79 6.67 1.49
CA LEU A 44 17.42 6.35 1.87
C LEU A 44 17.11 6.80 3.31
N LEU A 45 17.98 6.49 4.26
CA LEU A 45 17.79 6.87 5.66
C LEU A 45 17.82 8.40 5.85
N GLU A 46 18.72 9.09 5.16
CA GLU A 46 18.77 10.57 5.15
C GLU A 46 17.49 11.18 4.56
N ASN A 47 16.94 10.59 3.49
CA ASN A 47 15.68 11.02 2.90
C ASN A 47 14.51 10.89 3.88
N PHE A 48 14.40 9.76 4.59
CA PHE A 48 13.37 9.59 5.64
C PHE A 48 13.54 10.63 6.75
N GLY A 49 14.74 10.86 7.24
CA GLY A 49 15.02 11.87 8.26
C GLY A 49 14.63 13.29 7.81
N TRP A 50 14.93 13.61 6.55
CA TRP A 50 14.51 14.88 5.95
C TRP A 50 12.98 14.99 5.85
N ILE A 51 12.28 13.92 5.46
CA ILE A 51 10.81 13.88 5.40
C ILE A 51 10.24 14.12 6.80
N PHE A 52 10.69 13.39 7.83
CA PHE A 52 10.21 13.56 9.21
C PHE A 52 10.33 15.02 9.67
N SER A 53 11.50 15.62 9.46
CA SER A 53 11.74 17.02 9.81
C SER A 53 10.88 17.98 9.01
N SER A 54 10.68 17.70 7.72
CA SER A 54 9.97 18.57 6.79
C SER A 54 8.46 18.64 7.07
N ILE A 55 7.85 17.56 7.56
CA ILE A 55 6.40 17.52 7.85
C ILE A 55 6.06 17.88 9.30
N CYS A 56 7.05 17.91 10.20
CA CYS A 56 6.82 18.30 11.59
C CYS A 56 6.61 19.83 11.68
N PRO A 57 5.47 20.32 12.18
CA PRO A 57 5.26 21.76 12.35
C PRO A 57 6.25 22.38 13.37
N GLU A 58 6.70 23.62 13.15
CA GLU A 58 7.71 24.28 13.98
C GLU A 58 7.39 24.34 15.48
N ASN A 59 6.10 24.43 15.84
CA ASN A 59 5.65 24.51 17.23
C ASN A 59 5.07 23.19 17.76
N ALA A 60 5.40 22.07 17.11
CA ALA A 60 4.92 20.74 17.47
C ALA A 60 6.06 19.83 17.95
N VAL A 61 5.67 18.77 18.67
CA VAL A 61 6.58 17.69 19.10
C VAL A 61 6.05 16.38 18.52
N PRO A 62 6.84 15.70 17.70
CA PRO A 62 6.46 14.39 17.23
C PRO A 62 6.45 13.41 18.40
N ILE A 63 5.36 12.67 18.56
CA ILE A 63 5.21 11.68 19.64
C ILE A 63 5.21 10.25 19.09
N GLU A 64 4.95 10.09 17.80
CA GLU A 64 4.93 8.80 17.11
C GLU A 64 5.14 9.00 15.60
N ILE A 65 5.76 8.03 14.94
CA ILE A 65 5.91 7.96 13.49
C ILE A 65 5.24 6.67 13.01
N ASP A 66 4.22 6.82 12.18
CA ASP A 66 3.42 5.72 11.64
C ASP A 66 3.69 5.58 10.14
N LEU A 67 4.12 4.39 9.72
CA LEU A 67 4.48 4.14 8.33
C LEU A 67 3.64 2.99 7.75
N ALA A 68 2.84 3.28 6.72
CA ALA A 68 2.40 2.27 5.78
C ALA A 68 3.61 1.94 4.89
N PHE A 69 4.14 0.72 5.01
CA PHE A 69 5.37 0.31 4.34
C PHE A 69 5.12 -0.95 3.48
N PRO A 70 5.62 -0.99 2.24
CA PRO A 70 5.37 -2.14 1.36
C PRO A 70 6.06 -3.41 1.88
N GLY A 71 5.44 -4.55 1.61
CA GLY A 71 6.05 -5.85 1.90
C GLY A 71 6.89 -6.40 0.75
N PRO A 72 7.66 -7.48 1.04
CA PRO A 72 7.77 -8.20 2.32
C PRO A 72 8.51 -7.41 3.41
N PHE A 73 7.96 -7.46 4.63
CA PHE A 73 8.46 -6.70 5.78
C PHE A 73 8.07 -7.41 7.09
N ASP A 74 8.95 -7.51 8.06
CA ASP A 74 8.61 -7.93 9.42
C ASP A 74 8.08 -6.74 10.21
N TYR A 75 6.77 -6.51 10.12
CA TYR A 75 6.11 -5.37 10.75
C TYR A 75 6.22 -5.38 12.27
N LYS A 76 6.30 -6.57 12.88
CA LYS A 76 6.42 -6.72 14.33
C LYS A 76 7.78 -6.23 14.85
N ASN A 77 8.86 -6.57 14.15
CA ASN A 77 10.22 -6.23 14.55
C ASN A 77 10.79 -5.00 13.81
N GLY A 78 10.10 -4.51 12.77
CA GLY A 78 10.52 -3.36 11.98
C GLY A 78 11.67 -3.66 11.01
N ILE A 79 11.74 -4.91 10.48
CA ILE A 79 12.85 -5.36 9.62
C ILE A 79 12.40 -5.39 8.16
N CYS A 80 13.11 -4.68 7.29
CA CYS A 80 12.87 -4.68 5.86
C CYS A 80 13.34 -6.00 5.24
N LEU A 81 12.44 -6.69 4.52
CA LEU A 81 12.70 -7.95 3.83
C LEU A 81 12.56 -7.81 2.30
N LEU A 82 12.48 -6.58 1.78
CA LEU A 82 12.44 -6.29 0.35
C LEU A 82 13.77 -6.63 -0.29
N GLN A 83 13.75 -7.51 -1.29
CA GLN A 83 14.94 -7.93 -2.04
C GLN A 83 14.56 -8.35 -3.46
N GLY A 84 15.29 -7.85 -4.47
CA GLY A 84 15.07 -8.22 -5.88
C GLY A 84 13.77 -7.66 -6.48
N LEU A 85 13.23 -6.59 -5.90
CA LEU A 85 11.99 -5.95 -6.33
C LEU A 85 12.22 -4.55 -6.93
N ASP A 86 13.48 -4.18 -7.17
CA ASP A 86 13.90 -2.86 -7.66
C ASP A 86 13.37 -1.68 -6.82
N LYS A 87 13.07 -1.96 -5.54
CA LYS A 87 12.63 -0.95 -4.58
C LYS A 87 13.14 -1.28 -3.17
N TYR A 88 13.86 -0.36 -2.57
CA TYR A 88 14.37 -0.47 -1.21
C TYR A 88 15.29 -1.67 -0.95
N ASP A 89 15.85 -2.28 -1.99
CA ASP A 89 16.74 -3.46 -1.88
C ASP A 89 17.94 -3.18 -0.98
N ALA A 90 18.44 -1.93 -0.97
CA ALA A 90 19.53 -1.50 -0.09
C ALA A 90 19.17 -1.53 1.41
N LEU A 91 17.89 -1.62 1.76
CA LEU A 91 17.41 -1.73 3.14
C LEU A 91 17.19 -3.18 3.59
N TYR A 92 17.44 -4.18 2.72
CA TYR A 92 17.27 -5.59 3.09
C TYR A 92 18.02 -5.95 4.38
N GLY A 93 17.32 -6.58 5.32
CA GLY A 93 17.82 -6.95 6.63
C GLY A 93 18.02 -5.79 7.61
N CYS A 94 17.74 -4.55 7.20
CA CYS A 94 17.85 -3.39 8.08
C CYS A 94 16.67 -3.35 9.08
N ASN A 95 16.96 -3.15 10.35
CA ASN A 95 15.95 -2.81 11.35
C ASN A 95 15.64 -1.32 11.24
N LEU A 96 14.57 -1.00 10.49
CA LEU A 96 14.15 0.38 10.26
C LEU A 96 13.56 1.03 11.51
N ARG A 97 12.97 0.25 12.41
CA ARG A 97 12.45 0.78 13.69
C ARG A 97 13.57 1.42 14.49
N ARG A 98 14.67 0.70 14.62
CA ARG A 98 15.87 1.22 15.31
C ARG A 98 16.50 2.40 14.55
N ALA A 99 16.67 2.27 13.23
CA ALA A 99 17.26 3.33 12.42
C ALA A 99 16.45 4.64 12.50
N PHE A 100 15.10 4.54 12.41
CA PHE A 100 14.23 5.72 12.51
C PHE A 100 14.14 6.27 13.93
N SER A 101 14.27 5.44 14.96
CA SER A 101 14.44 5.87 16.35
C SER A 101 15.70 6.73 16.52
N GLU A 102 16.84 6.26 15.99
CA GLU A 102 18.11 7.00 16.03
C GLU A 102 18.03 8.34 15.27
N ILE A 103 17.34 8.37 14.12
CA ILE A 103 17.19 9.57 13.28
C ILE A 103 16.24 10.60 13.91
N SER A 104 15.10 10.13 14.44
CA SER A 104 14.04 11.00 14.96
C SER A 104 14.23 11.42 16.42
N GLY A 105 15.03 10.67 17.17
CA GLY A 105 15.16 10.81 18.63
C GLY A 105 13.98 10.23 19.42
N LEU A 106 13.00 9.61 18.75
CA LEU A 106 11.89 8.92 19.41
C LEU A 106 12.32 7.52 19.86
N LEU A 107 11.67 6.98 20.89
CA LEU A 107 11.88 5.60 21.32
C LEU A 107 11.41 4.62 20.23
N GLU A 108 12.05 3.46 20.09
CA GLU A 108 11.71 2.45 19.08
C GLU A 108 10.22 2.05 19.11
N GLN A 109 9.60 1.95 20.28
CA GLN A 109 8.17 1.67 20.42
C GLN A 109 7.23 2.77 19.88
N LYS A 110 7.79 3.91 19.50
CA LYS A 110 7.09 5.05 18.89
C LYS A 110 7.26 5.09 17.37
N ILE A 111 7.89 4.08 16.80
CA ILE A 111 8.01 3.90 15.35
C ILE A 111 7.16 2.70 14.96
N GLN A 112 6.04 2.93 14.30
CA GLN A 112 5.08 1.90 13.94
C GLN A 112 5.12 1.61 12.44
N PHE A 113 4.97 0.35 12.08
CA PHE A 113 4.89 -0.10 10.70
C PHE A 113 3.64 -0.95 10.50
N ILE A 114 2.98 -0.72 9.39
CA ILE A 114 1.85 -1.52 8.93
C ILE A 114 1.99 -1.76 7.42
N ASN A 115 1.41 -2.85 6.92
CA ASN A 115 1.31 -3.07 5.48
C ASN A 115 0.44 -1.98 4.81
N ASP A 116 0.78 -1.56 3.60
CA ASP A 116 0.09 -0.50 2.85
C ASP A 116 -1.40 -0.82 2.58
N ALA A 117 -1.72 -2.05 2.18
CA ALA A 117 -3.12 -2.46 2.00
C ALA A 117 -3.89 -2.55 3.34
N ALA A 118 -3.21 -2.93 4.43
CA ALA A 118 -3.80 -2.94 5.77
C ALA A 118 -4.05 -1.51 6.27
N ALA A 119 -3.15 -0.56 5.99
CA ALA A 119 -3.35 0.86 6.30
C ALA A 119 -4.54 1.44 5.52
N PHE A 120 -4.65 1.12 4.22
CA PHE A 120 -5.81 1.48 3.39
C PHE A 120 -7.11 0.96 4.01
N ALA A 121 -7.13 -0.32 4.38
CA ALA A 121 -8.31 -0.95 5.00
C ALA A 121 -8.71 -0.25 6.31
N LEU A 122 -7.76 0.06 7.19
CA LEU A 122 -8.03 0.79 8.43
C LEU A 122 -8.62 2.18 8.16
N GLY A 123 -8.08 2.89 7.15
CA GLY A 123 -8.59 4.19 6.74
C GLY A 123 -10.05 4.11 6.26
N GLU A 124 -10.37 3.14 5.39
CA GLU A 124 -11.73 2.92 4.87
C GLU A 124 -12.71 2.49 5.97
N MET A 125 -12.29 1.67 6.91
CA MET A 125 -13.12 1.26 8.05
C MET A 125 -13.33 2.40 9.06
N ALA A 126 -12.36 3.27 9.26
CA ALA A 126 -12.47 4.35 10.24
C ALA A 126 -13.18 5.59 9.69
N PHE A 127 -12.95 5.95 8.41
CA PHE A 127 -13.36 7.24 7.84
C PHE A 127 -13.98 7.15 6.44
N GLY A 128 -13.90 5.98 5.79
CA GLY A 128 -14.29 5.78 4.40
C GLY A 128 -15.61 5.03 4.21
N GLN A 129 -15.66 4.22 3.16
CA GLN A 129 -16.90 3.53 2.72
C GLN A 129 -17.23 2.28 3.54
N ALA A 130 -16.26 1.76 4.33
CA ALA A 130 -16.43 0.53 5.10
C ALA A 130 -16.75 0.78 6.60
N THR A 131 -17.12 2.00 6.99
CA THR A 131 -17.42 2.36 8.39
C THR A 131 -18.57 1.57 9.02
N GLN A 132 -19.47 1.01 8.22
CA GLN A 132 -20.62 0.21 8.66
C GLN A 132 -20.51 -1.26 8.23
N ALA A 133 -19.38 -1.67 7.63
CA ALA A 133 -19.22 -3.01 7.14
C ALA A 133 -19.08 -4.02 8.27
N GLY A 134 -19.83 -5.11 8.21
CA GLY A 134 -19.62 -6.27 9.07
C GLY A 134 -18.41 -7.09 8.62
N ARG A 135 -18.24 -7.24 7.30
CA ARG A 135 -17.10 -7.94 6.67
C ARG A 135 -16.71 -7.17 5.38
N ALA A 136 -15.52 -6.63 5.36
CA ALA A 136 -15.03 -5.85 4.22
C ALA A 136 -13.78 -6.49 3.60
N LEU A 137 -13.76 -6.57 2.27
CA LEU A 137 -12.59 -6.95 1.49
C LEU A 137 -12.00 -5.69 0.85
N PHE A 138 -10.71 -5.47 1.06
CA PHE A 138 -9.97 -4.34 0.51
C PHE A 138 -8.95 -4.82 -0.51
N VAL A 139 -8.92 -4.17 -1.67
CA VAL A 139 -8.04 -4.52 -2.77
C VAL A 139 -7.39 -3.24 -3.31
N ALA A 140 -6.07 -3.20 -3.36
CA ALA A 140 -5.32 -2.11 -3.93
C ALA A 140 -4.55 -2.60 -5.16
N VAL A 141 -4.97 -2.16 -6.35
CA VAL A 141 -4.31 -2.50 -7.61
C VAL A 141 -3.35 -1.37 -7.99
N GLY A 142 -2.07 -1.61 -7.80
CA GLY A 142 -1.00 -0.66 -8.08
C GLY A 142 0.18 -1.33 -8.75
N THR A 143 1.39 -1.12 -8.26
CA THR A 143 2.59 -1.86 -8.72
C THR A 143 2.40 -3.36 -8.56
N GLY A 144 1.71 -3.78 -7.49
CA GLY A 144 1.23 -5.14 -7.24
C GLY A 144 -0.25 -5.15 -6.88
N CYS A 145 -0.75 -6.32 -6.41
CA CYS A 145 -2.10 -6.53 -5.90
C CYS A 145 -2.08 -6.62 -4.37
N GLY A 146 -2.29 -5.49 -3.69
CA GLY A 146 -2.45 -5.46 -2.24
C GLY A 146 -3.84 -5.91 -1.82
N SER A 147 -3.95 -6.56 -0.66
CA SER A 147 -5.24 -6.95 -0.09
C SER A 147 -5.24 -6.89 1.43
N ALA A 148 -6.42 -6.63 2.00
CA ALA A 148 -6.67 -6.74 3.42
C ALA A 148 -8.13 -7.16 3.66
N PHE A 149 -8.40 -7.71 4.84
CA PHE A 149 -9.71 -8.18 5.26
C PHE A 149 -10.08 -7.50 6.56
N GLY A 150 -11.32 -7.04 6.67
CA GLY A 150 -11.85 -6.37 7.85
C GLY A 150 -13.10 -7.04 8.40
N VAL A 151 -13.23 -7.07 9.72
CA VAL A 151 -14.42 -7.57 10.42
C VAL A 151 -14.79 -6.59 11.51
N ASN A 152 -16.01 -6.05 11.44
CA ASN A 152 -16.56 -5.13 12.44
C ASN A 152 -15.63 -3.94 12.78
N GLY A 153 -15.00 -3.36 11.76
CA GLY A 153 -14.13 -2.19 11.91
C GLY A 153 -12.68 -2.49 12.32
N PHE A 154 -12.29 -3.77 12.39
CA PHE A 154 -10.92 -4.21 12.71
C PHE A 154 -10.35 -5.04 11.58
N LEU A 155 -9.02 -5.04 11.44
CA LEU A 155 -8.37 -5.99 10.56
C LEU A 155 -8.66 -7.43 11.03
N ALA A 156 -8.96 -8.30 10.07
CA ALA A 156 -9.25 -9.69 10.38
C ALA A 156 -8.00 -10.40 10.91
N GLU A 157 -8.16 -11.13 12.00
CA GLU A 157 -7.08 -11.92 12.61
C GLU A 157 -6.81 -13.20 11.81
N GLU A 158 -5.61 -13.75 12.00
CA GLU A 158 -5.24 -15.04 11.45
C GLU A 158 -6.22 -16.13 11.92
N GLY A 159 -6.66 -16.98 11.00
CA GLY A 159 -7.67 -18.02 11.29
C GLY A 159 -9.12 -17.54 11.18
N THR A 160 -9.37 -16.27 10.90
CA THR A 160 -10.73 -15.80 10.55
C THR A 160 -11.25 -16.58 9.33
N PRO A 161 -12.47 -17.18 9.39
CA PRO A 161 -13.00 -17.98 8.28
C PRO A 161 -13.01 -17.20 6.95
N GLY A 162 -12.43 -17.78 5.91
CA GLY A 162 -12.35 -17.21 4.57
C GLY A 162 -11.22 -16.20 4.35
N VAL A 163 -10.43 -15.90 5.37
CA VAL A 163 -9.20 -15.10 5.22
C VAL A 163 -8.03 -16.02 4.85
N PRO A 164 -7.31 -15.72 3.75
CA PRO A 164 -6.12 -16.48 3.38
C PRO A 164 -5.02 -16.43 4.46
N PRO A 165 -4.09 -17.37 4.48
CA PRO A 165 -2.91 -17.29 5.33
C PRO A 165 -2.21 -15.92 5.16
N ASN A 166 -1.80 -15.31 6.27
CA ASN A 166 -1.21 -13.96 6.33
C ASN A 166 -2.10 -12.80 5.84
N GLY A 167 -3.38 -13.03 5.52
CA GLY A 167 -4.30 -11.99 5.09
C GLY A 167 -4.08 -11.49 3.65
N TYR A 168 -3.29 -12.18 2.83
CA TYR A 168 -2.96 -11.77 1.48
C TYR A 168 -3.33 -12.83 0.45
N PHE A 169 -3.77 -12.40 -0.73
CA PHE A 169 -4.03 -13.32 -1.85
C PHE A 169 -3.24 -12.98 -3.13
N TYR A 170 -2.31 -12.03 -3.08
CA TYR A 170 -1.49 -11.65 -4.25
C TYR A 170 -0.74 -12.83 -4.87
N ASN A 171 -0.30 -13.79 -4.05
CA ASN A 171 0.42 -14.99 -4.46
C ASN A 171 -0.51 -16.21 -4.63
N ALA A 172 -1.83 -16.04 -4.55
CA ALA A 172 -2.76 -17.11 -4.81
C ALA A 172 -2.64 -17.58 -6.28
N PRO A 173 -2.75 -18.90 -6.55
CA PRO A 173 -2.72 -19.41 -7.91
C PRO A 173 -3.79 -18.76 -8.79
N PHE A 174 -3.40 -18.23 -9.93
CA PHE A 174 -4.31 -17.65 -10.90
C PHE A 174 -3.79 -17.93 -12.31
N ARG A 175 -4.58 -18.62 -13.14
CA ARG A 175 -4.21 -19.09 -14.47
C ARG A 175 -2.91 -19.92 -14.43
N ASP A 176 -1.89 -19.51 -15.18
CA ASP A 176 -0.59 -20.19 -15.24
C ASP A 176 0.46 -19.64 -14.26
N SER A 177 0.07 -18.68 -13.39
CA SER A 177 0.96 -18.07 -12.39
C SER A 177 0.21 -17.71 -11.09
N CYS A 178 0.24 -16.45 -10.68
CA CYS A 178 -0.41 -15.95 -9.47
C CYS A 178 -1.21 -14.65 -9.76
N VAL A 179 -2.02 -14.25 -8.80
CA VAL A 179 -2.87 -13.04 -8.91
C VAL A 179 -2.05 -11.80 -9.24
N ASP A 180 -0.91 -11.58 -8.59
CA ASP A 180 -0.09 -10.37 -8.77
C ASP A 180 0.46 -10.21 -10.19
N ASP A 181 0.74 -11.31 -10.89
CA ASP A 181 1.24 -11.28 -12.25
C ASP A 181 0.20 -10.84 -13.28
N TYR A 182 -1.09 -10.92 -12.93
CA TYR A 182 -2.21 -10.52 -13.77
C TYR A 182 -2.89 -9.25 -13.27
N ILE A 183 -3.08 -9.13 -11.95
CA ILE A 183 -3.84 -8.05 -11.33
C ILE A 183 -2.86 -7.05 -10.70
N SER A 184 -2.11 -6.38 -11.56
CA SER A 184 -1.15 -5.35 -11.21
C SER A 184 -0.87 -4.46 -12.41
N ARG A 185 -0.08 -3.40 -12.21
CA ARG A 185 0.41 -2.58 -13.33
C ARG A 185 1.14 -3.44 -14.36
N ARG A 186 2.02 -4.35 -13.92
CA ARG A 186 2.76 -5.26 -14.83
C ARG A 186 1.80 -6.15 -15.61
N GLY A 187 0.77 -6.68 -14.96
CA GLY A 187 -0.26 -7.49 -15.62
C GLY A 187 -1.04 -6.70 -16.67
N LEU A 188 -1.41 -5.46 -16.37
CA LEU A 188 -2.06 -4.57 -17.33
C LEU A 188 -1.16 -4.20 -18.51
N GLU A 189 0.13 -3.89 -18.25
CA GLU A 189 1.13 -3.61 -19.28
C GLU A 189 1.35 -4.82 -20.20
N LYS A 190 1.41 -6.04 -19.66
CA LYS A 190 1.48 -7.30 -20.43
C LYS A 190 0.24 -7.48 -21.30
N LEU A 191 -0.96 -7.37 -20.71
CA LEU A 191 -2.23 -7.52 -21.43
C LEU A 191 -2.37 -6.49 -22.57
N SER A 192 -2.03 -5.23 -22.31
CA SER A 192 -2.08 -4.18 -23.34
C SER A 192 -1.04 -4.42 -24.44
N GLY A 193 0.16 -4.91 -24.09
CA GLY A 193 1.15 -5.35 -25.07
C GLY A 193 0.62 -6.43 -26.00
N GLU A 194 -0.05 -7.44 -25.47
CA GLU A 194 -0.65 -8.53 -26.22
C GLU A 194 -1.83 -8.06 -27.11
N MET A 195 -2.73 -7.23 -26.57
CA MET A 195 -3.94 -6.80 -27.28
C MET A 195 -3.74 -5.60 -28.22
N LEU A 196 -2.85 -4.67 -27.86
CA LEU A 196 -2.67 -3.40 -28.56
C LEU A 196 -1.32 -3.30 -29.29
N GLY A 197 -0.38 -4.24 -29.02
CA GLY A 197 0.97 -4.23 -29.58
C GLY A 197 1.92 -3.26 -28.85
N VAL A 198 1.49 -2.65 -27.74
CA VAL A 198 2.29 -1.72 -26.92
C VAL A 198 1.88 -1.85 -25.46
N PRO A 199 2.85 -2.00 -24.53
CA PRO A 199 2.56 -2.02 -23.10
C PRO A 199 2.13 -0.62 -22.64
N LEU A 200 0.99 -0.55 -21.96
CA LEU A 200 0.41 0.68 -21.44
C LEU A 200 0.06 0.50 -19.96
N ASP A 201 0.41 1.46 -19.14
CA ASP A 201 -0.09 1.55 -17.78
C ASP A 201 -1.56 2.01 -17.74
N GLY A 202 -2.17 2.01 -16.54
CA GLY A 202 -3.58 2.36 -16.38
C GLY A 202 -3.90 3.79 -16.82
N ARG A 203 -2.96 4.73 -16.64
CA ARG A 203 -3.15 6.13 -17.03
C ARG A 203 -3.13 6.28 -18.55
N ALA A 204 -2.10 5.75 -19.21
CA ALA A 204 -1.98 5.80 -20.66
C ALA A 204 -3.14 5.08 -21.37
N LEU A 205 -3.61 3.96 -20.77
CA LEU A 205 -4.79 3.26 -21.28
C LEU A 205 -6.07 4.11 -21.13
N ALA A 206 -6.27 4.75 -19.98
CA ALA A 206 -7.41 5.64 -19.76
C ALA A 206 -7.41 6.85 -20.71
N GLU A 207 -6.25 7.44 -20.99
CA GLU A 207 -6.10 8.55 -21.95
C GLU A 207 -6.52 8.11 -23.37
N ARG A 208 -6.14 6.90 -23.81
CA ARG A 208 -6.59 6.33 -25.09
C ARG A 208 -8.09 6.07 -25.14
N ILE A 209 -8.67 5.55 -24.05
CA ILE A 209 -10.11 5.35 -23.94
C ILE A 209 -10.86 6.68 -24.06
N ALA A 210 -10.38 7.72 -23.37
CA ALA A 210 -10.96 9.07 -23.47
C ALA A 210 -10.86 9.66 -24.89
N ALA A 211 -9.84 9.27 -25.67
CA ALA A 211 -9.68 9.63 -27.07
C ALA A 211 -10.54 8.77 -28.05
N GLY A 212 -11.35 7.84 -27.54
CA GLY A 212 -12.26 7.01 -28.34
C GLY A 212 -11.65 5.72 -28.90
N ASP A 213 -10.53 5.24 -28.35
CA ASP A 213 -9.91 3.97 -28.76
C ASP A 213 -10.71 2.77 -28.21
N GLU A 214 -11.55 2.18 -29.05
CA GLU A 214 -12.37 1.01 -28.68
C GLU A 214 -11.52 -0.25 -28.36
N ARG A 215 -10.31 -0.38 -28.93
CA ARG A 215 -9.41 -1.48 -28.58
C ARG A 215 -8.84 -1.30 -27.18
N ALA A 216 -8.48 -0.07 -26.80
CA ALA A 216 -8.06 0.25 -25.44
C ALA A 216 -9.17 -0.02 -24.42
N LYS A 217 -10.41 0.31 -24.76
CA LYS A 217 -11.60 0.02 -23.95
C LYS A 217 -11.83 -1.49 -23.79
N ALA A 218 -11.67 -2.27 -24.88
CA ALA A 218 -11.76 -3.72 -24.81
C ALA A 218 -10.66 -4.34 -23.94
N CYS A 219 -9.43 -3.82 -24.02
CA CYS A 219 -8.32 -4.23 -23.16
C CYS A 219 -8.63 -3.97 -21.67
N PHE A 220 -9.12 -2.79 -21.33
CA PHE A 220 -9.46 -2.46 -19.94
C PHE A 220 -10.62 -3.32 -19.42
N ARG A 221 -11.60 -3.64 -20.26
CA ARG A 221 -12.68 -4.58 -19.91
C ARG A 221 -12.13 -5.98 -19.62
N CYS A 222 -11.23 -6.49 -20.46
CA CYS A 222 -10.59 -7.78 -20.25
C CYS A 222 -9.81 -7.81 -18.93
N PHE A 223 -9.11 -6.72 -18.58
CA PHE A 223 -8.46 -6.60 -17.27
C PHE A 223 -9.48 -6.64 -16.13
N GLY A 224 -10.62 -5.96 -16.25
CA GLY A 224 -11.70 -6.01 -15.27
C GLY A 224 -12.30 -7.40 -15.11
N GLU A 225 -12.47 -8.15 -16.21
CA GLU A 225 -12.92 -9.56 -16.16
C GLU A 225 -11.90 -10.44 -15.43
N GLN A 226 -10.60 -10.27 -15.70
CA GLN A 226 -9.55 -10.98 -14.96
C GLN A 226 -9.55 -10.64 -13.47
N LEU A 227 -9.80 -9.38 -13.12
CA LEU A 227 -9.92 -8.95 -11.73
C LEU A 227 -11.12 -9.64 -11.05
N CYS A 228 -12.28 -9.69 -11.69
CA CYS A 228 -13.44 -10.41 -11.18
C CYS A 228 -13.13 -11.89 -10.94
N ASP A 229 -12.52 -12.56 -11.92
CA ASP A 229 -12.13 -13.96 -11.82
C ASP A 229 -11.16 -14.21 -10.64
N ALA A 230 -10.20 -13.31 -10.43
CA ALA A 230 -9.22 -13.41 -9.34
C ALA A 230 -9.83 -13.16 -7.96
N LEU A 231 -10.85 -12.30 -7.86
CA LEU A 231 -11.52 -11.96 -6.61
C LEU A 231 -12.60 -12.96 -6.22
N GLN A 232 -13.21 -13.65 -7.18
CA GLN A 232 -14.34 -14.56 -6.94
C GLN A 232 -14.06 -15.57 -5.82
N PRO A 233 -12.94 -16.32 -5.80
CA PRO A 233 -12.66 -17.28 -4.71
C PRO A 233 -12.60 -16.63 -3.33
N GLN A 234 -12.08 -15.41 -3.25
CA GLN A 234 -11.95 -14.66 -2.00
C GLN A 234 -13.31 -14.15 -1.52
N ILE A 235 -14.14 -13.67 -2.44
CA ILE A 235 -15.52 -13.23 -2.15
C ILE A 235 -16.35 -14.41 -1.67
N GLU A 236 -16.28 -15.56 -2.33
CA GLU A 236 -17.02 -16.76 -1.95
C GLU A 236 -16.59 -17.33 -0.59
N ALA A 237 -15.29 -17.32 -0.29
CA ALA A 237 -14.76 -17.83 0.97
C ALA A 237 -15.00 -16.88 2.14
N PHE A 238 -14.77 -15.57 1.93
CA PHE A 238 -14.86 -14.57 2.98
C PHE A 238 -16.28 -14.01 3.15
N CYS A 239 -17.14 -14.05 2.12
CA CYS A 239 -18.49 -13.49 2.09
C CYS A 239 -18.54 -12.04 2.59
N PRO A 240 -17.80 -11.09 1.98
CA PRO A 240 -17.84 -9.68 2.37
C PRO A 240 -19.19 -9.06 2.03
N ASP A 241 -19.68 -8.15 2.88
CA ASP A 241 -20.80 -7.26 2.56
C ASP A 241 -20.35 -5.98 1.86
N THR A 242 -19.03 -5.68 1.93
CA THR A 242 -18.42 -4.49 1.32
C THR A 242 -17.10 -4.85 0.64
N LEU A 243 -16.92 -4.35 -0.59
CA LEU A 243 -15.67 -4.40 -1.35
C LEU A 243 -15.19 -2.98 -1.59
N CYS A 244 -13.99 -2.64 -1.09
CA CYS A 244 -13.30 -1.37 -1.35
C CYS A 244 -12.09 -1.58 -2.28
N MET A 245 -11.97 -0.70 -3.30
CA MET A 245 -10.88 -0.74 -4.29
C MET A 245 -10.31 0.65 -4.52
#